data_b9a710418acc5d59227e2a16f8559634
#
_entry.id   b9a710418acc5d59227e2a16f8559634
#
_cell.length_a   1.000
_cell.length_b   1.000
_cell.length_c   1.000
_cell.angle_alpha   90.00
_cell.angle_beta   90.00
_cell.angle_gamma   90.00
#
_symmetry.space_group_name_H-M   'P 1'
#
loop_
_entity.id
_entity.type
_entity.pdbx_description
1 polymer ?
#
loop_
_entity_poly.entity_id
_entity_poly.type
_entity_poly.pdbx_seq_one_letter_code
_entity_poly.pdbx_strand_id
1 'polypeptide(L)' 'MNIESIGTWAGEVYKALENQDTRMLGMKALKKATKLKKDELMAALGWLGREGKIVLTEDDEDLIVALV' A
#
# COMPACT_ATOMS: atom_id res chain seq x y z
N MET A 1 -12.43 -12.39 0.05
CA MET A 1 -11.70 -11.40 0.86
C MET A 1 -12.16 -11.47 2.30
N ASN A 2 -11.27 -11.53 3.24
CA ASN A 2 -11.59 -11.54 4.66
C ASN A 2 -10.55 -10.74 5.43
N ILE A 3 -10.78 -10.52 6.73
CA ILE A 3 -9.90 -9.67 7.53
C ILE A 3 -8.48 -10.23 7.62
N GLU A 4 -8.34 -11.55 7.73
CA GLU A 4 -7.00 -12.15 7.77
C GLU A 4 -6.21 -11.90 6.49
N SER A 5 -6.87 -12.06 5.34
CA SER A 5 -6.26 -11.78 4.05
C SER A 5 -5.87 -10.31 3.93
N ILE A 6 -6.75 -9.43 4.36
CA ILE A 6 -6.47 -7.97 4.31
C ILE A 6 -5.24 -7.64 5.15
N GLY A 7 -5.13 -8.22 6.34
CA GLY A 7 -3.96 -8.02 7.19
C GLY A 7 -2.68 -8.52 6.52
N THR A 8 -2.74 -9.67 5.86
CA THR A 8 -1.59 -10.22 5.13
C THR A 8 -1.17 -9.28 3.99
N TRP A 9 -2.15 -8.80 3.22
CA TRP A 9 -1.86 -7.86 2.12
C TRP A 9 -1.28 -6.55 2.65
N ALA A 10 -1.79 -6.08 3.78
CA ALA A 10 -1.27 -4.87 4.42
C ALA A 10 0.21 -5.05 4.80
N GLY A 11 0.57 -6.23 5.33
CA GLY A 11 1.96 -6.54 5.64
C GLY A 11 2.86 -6.54 4.42
N GLU A 12 2.35 -7.07 3.28
CA GLU A 12 3.11 -7.06 2.03
C GLU A 12 3.34 -5.65 1.51
N VAL A 13 2.32 -4.80 1.58
CA VAL A 13 2.43 -3.40 1.18
C VAL A 13 3.44 -2.68 2.08
N TYR A 14 3.34 -2.90 3.38
CA TYR A 14 4.25 -2.27 4.34
C TYR A 14 5.70 -2.63 4.03
N LYS A 15 5.97 -3.91 3.79
CA LYS A 15 7.33 -4.36 3.44
C LYS A 15 7.84 -3.72 2.16
N ALA A 16 6.99 -3.64 1.15
CA ALA A 16 7.39 -3.03 -0.13
C ALA A 16 7.78 -1.56 0.08
N LEU A 17 7.06 -0.85 0.93
CA LEU A 17 7.37 0.55 1.22
C LEU A 17 8.65 0.67 2.06
N GLU A 18 8.83 -0.22 3.04
CA GLU A 18 10.04 -0.22 3.86
C GLU A 18 11.32 -0.45 3.04
N ASN A 19 11.19 -1.22 1.98
CA ASN A 19 12.34 -1.54 1.12
C ASN A 19 12.78 -0.39 0.23
N GLN A 20 12.01 0.69 0.17
CA GLN A 20 12.36 1.86 -0.62
C GLN A 20 13.13 2.86 0.25
N ASP A 21 14.19 3.45 -0.31
CA ASP A 21 14.94 4.48 0.39
C ASP A 21 14.07 5.67 0.76
N THR A 22 13.16 6.02 -0.13
CA THR A 22 12.23 7.14 0.07
C THR A 22 11.05 6.76 0.96
N ARG A 23 10.85 5.47 1.22
CA ARG A 23 9.73 4.92 2.00
C ARG A 23 8.38 5.26 1.37
N MET A 24 8.35 5.41 0.05
CA MET A 24 7.12 5.69 -0.68
C MET A 24 7.14 5.06 -2.07
N LEU A 25 5.97 4.75 -2.57
CA LEU A 25 5.76 4.21 -3.92
C LEU A 25 4.41 4.68 -4.43
N GLY A 26 4.32 4.86 -5.75
CA GLY A 26 3.03 5.05 -6.38
C GLY A 26 2.28 3.73 -6.47
N MET A 27 0.96 3.79 -6.70
CA MET A 27 0.11 2.60 -6.81
C MET A 27 0.56 1.63 -7.87
N LYS A 28 0.99 2.15 -9.03
CA LYS A 28 1.45 1.29 -10.12
C LYS A 28 2.66 0.48 -9.72
N ALA A 29 3.61 1.12 -9.06
CA ALA A 29 4.82 0.45 -8.58
C ALA A 29 4.50 -0.53 -7.45
N LEU A 30 3.59 -0.17 -6.55
CA LEU A 30 3.16 -1.06 -5.48
C LEU A 30 2.49 -2.31 -6.04
N LYS A 31 1.65 -2.15 -7.04
CA LYS A 31 0.97 -3.28 -7.66
C LYS A 31 1.99 -4.25 -8.24
N LYS A 32 3.03 -3.73 -8.90
CA LYS A 32 4.11 -4.57 -9.44
C LYS A 32 4.93 -5.24 -8.32
N ALA A 33 5.27 -4.50 -7.30
CA ALA A 33 6.11 -5.00 -6.22
C ALA A 33 5.43 -6.08 -5.40
N THR A 34 4.13 -5.90 -5.11
CA THR A 34 3.38 -6.83 -4.27
C THR A 34 2.68 -7.92 -5.05
N LYS A 35 2.44 -7.69 -6.35
CA LYS A 35 1.65 -8.57 -7.23
C LYS A 35 0.21 -8.73 -6.76
N LEU A 36 -0.26 -7.83 -5.93
CA LEU A 36 -1.64 -7.83 -5.47
C LEU A 36 -2.56 -7.27 -6.57
N LYS A 37 -3.79 -7.76 -6.57
CA LYS A 37 -4.83 -7.21 -7.44
C LYS A 37 -5.24 -5.85 -6.92
N LYS A 38 -5.89 -5.05 -7.78
CA LYS A 38 -6.27 -3.70 -7.40
C LYS A 38 -7.15 -3.66 -6.15
N ASP A 39 -8.16 -4.54 -6.08
CA ASP A 39 -9.06 -4.57 -4.93
C ASP A 39 -8.33 -5.00 -3.64
N GLU A 40 -7.41 -5.95 -3.77
CA GLU A 40 -6.60 -6.39 -2.63
C GLU A 40 -5.70 -5.27 -2.13
N LEU A 41 -5.08 -4.56 -3.07
CA LEU A 41 -4.22 -3.44 -2.73
C LEU A 41 -5.00 -2.32 -2.06
N MET A 42 -6.18 -1.99 -2.59
CA MET A 42 -7.03 -0.94 -2.00
C MET A 42 -7.47 -1.31 -0.59
N ALA A 43 -7.82 -2.58 -0.36
CA ALA A 43 -8.18 -3.04 0.97
C ALA A 43 -7.01 -2.91 1.95
N ALA A 44 -5.80 -3.26 1.50
CA ALA A 44 -4.59 -3.15 2.31
C ALA A 44 -4.30 -1.69 2.67
N LEU A 45 -4.47 -0.78 1.71
CA LEU A 45 -4.25 0.65 1.96
C LEU A 45 -5.26 1.21 2.95
N GLY A 46 -6.52 0.79 2.85
CA GLY A 46 -7.54 1.18 3.81
C GLY A 46 -7.18 0.74 5.22
N TRP A 47 -6.70 -0.49 5.35
CA TRP A 47 -6.25 -1.04 6.62
C TRP A 47 -5.10 -0.22 7.22
N LEU A 48 -4.06 0.02 6.42
CA LEU A 48 -2.89 0.76 6.89
C LEU A 48 -3.21 2.22 7.19
N GLY A 49 -4.08 2.82 6.37
CA GLY A 49 -4.53 4.19 6.59
C GLY A 49 -5.30 4.33 7.90
N ARG A 50 -6.18 3.36 8.18
CA ARG A 50 -6.94 3.35 9.42
C ARG A 50 -6.03 3.22 10.64
N GLU A 51 -4.94 2.46 10.49
CA GLU A 51 -3.95 2.31 11.56
C GLU A 51 -2.98 3.49 11.67
N GLY A 52 -3.09 4.46 10.77
CA GLY A 52 -2.22 5.63 10.79
C GLY A 52 -0.79 5.34 10.38
N LYS A 53 -0.57 4.27 9.61
CA LYS A 53 0.79 3.86 9.22
C LYS A 53 1.23 4.41 7.89
N ILE A 54 0.31 4.90 7.09
CA ILE A 54 0.62 5.45 5.77
C ILE A 54 -0.09 6.79 5.55
N VAL A 55 0.46 7.56 4.61
CA VAL A 55 -0.15 8.79 4.10
C VAL A 55 -0.38 8.59 2.62
N LEU A 56 -1.54 9.01 2.14
CA LEU A 56 -1.90 8.93 0.73
C LEU A 56 -1.90 10.35 0.14
N THR A 57 -1.23 10.51 -0.99
CA THR A 57 -1.18 11.78 -1.70
C THR A 57 -1.54 11.54 -3.16
N GLU A 58 -2.51 12.29 -3.67
CA GLU A 58 -2.87 12.18 -5.08
C GLU A 58 -1.93 13.04 -5.91
N ASP A 59 -1.43 12.43 -6.97
CA ASP A 59 -0.67 13.10 -8.01
C ASP A 59 -1.53 13.03 -9.29
N ASP A 60 -1.20 13.83 -10.30
CA ASP A 60 -2.00 13.90 -11.54
C ASP A 60 -2.21 12.52 -12.19
N GLU A 61 -1.24 11.65 -12.08
CA GLU A 61 -1.27 10.36 -12.78
C GLU A 61 -1.31 9.15 -11.86
N ASP A 62 -1.13 9.32 -10.57
CA ASP A 62 -1.00 8.19 -9.67
C ASP A 62 -1.34 8.60 -8.23
N LEU A 63 -1.57 7.60 -7.42
CA LEU A 63 -1.73 7.77 -5.97
C LEU A 63 -0.42 7.37 -5.33
N ILE A 64 0.16 8.27 -4.55
CA ILE A 64 1.44 8.02 -3.88
C ILE A 64 1.18 7.56 -2.45
N VAL A 65 1.79 6.45 -2.08
CA VAL A 65 1.66 5.86 -0.76
C VAL A 65 2.99 5.98 -0.04
N ALA A 66 2.98 6.59 1.13
CA ALA A 66 4.19 6.79 1.92
C ALA A 66 4.01 6.29 3.34
N LEU A 67 5.07 5.74 3.91
CA LEU A 67 5.06 5.40 5.34
C LEU A 67 5.13 6.68 6.17
N VAL A 68 4.40 6.67 7.26
CA VAL A 68 4.44 7.77 8.23
C VAL A 68 5.81 7.85 8.90
#